data_fd0850b30e8048d7443038ef9d0230ab
#
_entry.id   fd0850b30e8048d7443038ef9d0230ab
#
_cell.length_a   1.000
_cell.length_b   1.000
_cell.length_c   1.000
_cell.angle_alpha   90.00
_cell.angle_beta   90.00
_cell.angle_gamma   90.00
#
_symmetry.space_group_name_H-M   'P 1'
#
loop_
_entity.id
_entity.type
_entity.pdbx_description
1 polymer ?
#
loop_
_entity_poly.entity_id
_entity_poly.type
_entity_poly.pdbx_seq_one_letter_code
_entity_poly.pdbx_strand_id
1 'polypeptide(L)'
;MSKLYFMRHGQTLFNLLRRKQGWCDSPLTELGIEQAKTVGNLVRERGVSFDHAYSSTSERACDTLELAFPDAPYTRVKGLKEWNFGRFEGASEDLNPKLPYGDFFKQYGGEDEVELRERLMATITEIMRRPGHESVLCVSHGAATAQVMRAVGVEPLGLKNRIGNCAMLELDFDGENFTYVDLFNPYGTPRE
;
A
#
# COMPACT_ATOMS: atom_id res chain seq x y z
N MET A 1 -20.79 0.75 9.91
CA MET A 1 -19.86 0.19 8.92
C MET A 1 -18.62 1.05 8.98
N SER A 2 -17.47 0.49 9.32
CA SER A 2 -16.21 1.23 9.44
C SER A 2 -15.48 1.27 8.10
N LYS A 3 -14.54 2.21 7.94
CA LYS A 3 -13.80 2.46 6.69
C LYS A 3 -12.31 2.22 6.87
N LEU A 4 -11.72 1.47 5.94
CA LEU A 4 -10.29 1.34 5.81
C LEU A 4 -9.81 2.11 4.58
N TYR A 5 -8.84 2.99 4.78
CA TYR A 5 -8.10 3.68 3.74
C TYR A 5 -6.69 3.08 3.66
N PHE A 6 -6.43 2.34 2.58
CA PHE A 6 -5.16 1.65 2.38
C PHE A 6 -4.33 2.38 1.32
N MET A 7 -3.27 3.08 1.74
CA MET A 7 -2.54 4.01 0.90
C MET A 7 -1.14 3.48 0.54
N ARG A 8 -0.75 3.61 -0.74
CA ARG A 8 0.61 3.37 -1.20
C ARG A 8 1.52 4.55 -0.84
N HIS A 9 2.77 4.28 -0.48
CA HIS A 9 3.80 5.31 -0.25
C HIS A 9 4.08 6.21 -1.47
N GLY A 10 4.68 7.39 -1.26
CA GLY A 10 5.16 8.31 -2.29
C GLY A 10 6.31 7.74 -3.12
N GLN A 11 6.68 8.41 -4.21
CA GLN A 11 7.77 7.95 -5.08
C GLN A 11 9.09 7.86 -4.31
N THR A 12 9.81 6.75 -4.49
CA THR A 12 11.12 6.49 -3.90
C THR A 12 12.22 6.50 -4.94
N LEU A 13 13.48 6.58 -4.49
CA LEU A 13 14.64 6.43 -5.35
C LEU A 13 14.60 5.11 -6.15
N PHE A 14 14.17 3.99 -5.52
CA PHE A 14 14.06 2.71 -6.21
C PHE A 14 12.93 2.68 -7.25
N ASN A 15 11.83 3.42 -7.03
CA ASN A 15 10.82 3.59 -8.08
C ASN A 15 11.42 4.32 -9.30
N LEU A 16 12.19 5.40 -9.07
CA LEU A 16 12.85 6.16 -10.13
C LEU A 16 13.89 5.32 -10.90
N LEU A 17 14.67 4.51 -10.18
CA LEU A 17 15.70 3.64 -10.75
C LEU A 17 15.15 2.30 -11.27
N ARG A 18 13.84 2.07 -11.23
CA ARG A 18 13.18 0.81 -11.60
C ARG A 18 13.82 -0.40 -10.92
N ARG A 19 13.97 -0.29 -9.60
CA ARG A 19 14.46 -1.37 -8.73
C ARG A 19 13.36 -1.93 -7.87
N LYS A 20 13.39 -3.23 -7.69
CA LYS A 20 12.48 -3.99 -6.84
C LYS A 20 12.66 -3.57 -5.39
N GLN A 21 11.56 -3.19 -4.75
CA GLN A 21 11.56 -2.67 -3.39
C GLN A 21 10.46 -3.34 -2.57
N GLY A 22 10.80 -4.45 -1.98
CA GLY A 22 9.94 -5.17 -1.05
C GLY A 22 10.30 -4.86 0.40
N TRP A 23 11.10 -5.72 1.02
CA TRP A 23 11.54 -5.55 2.39
C TRP A 23 12.78 -4.66 2.54
N CYS A 24 13.60 -4.50 1.50
CA CYS A 24 14.59 -3.43 1.46
C CYS A 24 13.92 -2.06 1.34
N ASP A 25 14.67 -0.99 1.58
CA ASP A 25 14.14 0.37 1.56
C ASP A 25 15.00 1.34 0.75
N SER A 26 14.42 2.45 0.33
CA SER A 26 15.09 3.60 -0.23
C SER A 26 14.30 4.87 0.08
N PRO A 27 14.95 6.04 0.19
CA PRO A 27 14.30 7.28 0.57
C PRO A 27 13.26 7.73 -0.46
N LEU A 28 12.31 8.54 -0.02
CA LEU A 28 11.43 9.30 -0.91
C LEU A 28 12.27 10.24 -1.78
N THR A 29 11.87 10.41 -3.03
CA THR A 29 12.39 11.47 -3.90
C THR A 29 11.74 12.82 -3.54
N GLU A 30 12.28 13.94 -4.06
CA GLU A 30 11.61 15.24 -3.90
C GLU A 30 10.16 15.19 -4.42
N LEU A 31 9.94 14.54 -5.56
CA LEU A 31 8.59 14.31 -6.08
C LEU A 31 7.74 13.48 -5.13
N GLY A 32 8.31 12.43 -4.50
CA GLY A 32 7.60 11.59 -3.52
C GLY A 32 7.18 12.37 -2.27
N ILE A 33 8.02 13.30 -1.82
CA ILE A 33 7.72 14.22 -0.71
C ILE A 33 6.55 15.13 -1.08
N GLU A 34 6.59 15.72 -2.29
CA GLU A 34 5.50 16.56 -2.79
C GLU A 34 4.20 15.78 -2.98
N GLN A 35 4.27 14.55 -3.51
CA GLN A 35 3.11 13.67 -3.64
C GLN A 35 2.45 13.41 -2.30
N ALA A 36 3.23 13.10 -1.27
CA ALA A 36 2.70 12.85 0.08
C ALA A 36 1.99 14.08 0.66
N LYS A 37 2.61 15.26 0.58
CA LYS A 37 2.00 16.51 1.06
C LYS A 37 0.71 16.86 0.30
N THR A 38 0.74 16.71 -1.02
CA THR A 38 -0.41 17.00 -1.89
C THR A 38 -1.57 16.06 -1.61
N VAL A 39 -1.32 14.74 -1.48
CA VAL A 39 -2.40 13.80 -1.18
C VAL A 39 -3.02 14.06 0.19
N GLY A 40 -2.22 14.45 1.19
CA GLY A 40 -2.74 14.85 2.49
C GLY A 40 -3.72 16.03 2.41
N ASN A 41 -3.41 17.03 1.57
CA ASN A 41 -4.33 18.16 1.31
C ASN A 41 -5.61 17.70 0.60
N LEU A 42 -5.47 16.93 -0.47
CA LEU A 42 -6.62 16.41 -1.24
C LEU A 42 -7.56 15.54 -0.40
N VAL A 43 -7.02 14.76 0.54
CA VAL A 43 -7.81 13.93 1.46
C VAL A 43 -8.59 14.82 2.44
N ARG A 44 -7.95 15.86 2.99
CA ARG A 44 -8.64 16.85 3.85
C ARG A 44 -9.73 17.62 3.11
N GLU A 45 -9.48 18.05 1.87
CA GLU A 45 -10.47 18.72 1.01
C GLU A 45 -11.70 17.85 0.72
N ARG A 46 -11.53 16.53 0.68
CA ARG A 46 -12.62 15.55 0.55
C ARG A 46 -13.38 15.31 1.85
N GLY A 47 -13.00 15.95 2.94
CA GLY A 47 -13.62 15.78 4.25
C GLY A 47 -13.32 14.44 4.91
N VAL A 48 -12.30 13.71 4.44
CA VAL A 48 -11.88 12.44 5.05
C VAL A 48 -10.97 12.72 6.24
N SER A 49 -11.29 12.09 7.38
CA SER A 49 -10.49 12.12 8.60
C SER A 49 -10.33 10.70 9.14
N PHE A 50 -9.28 10.48 9.90
CA PHE A 50 -8.95 9.18 10.47
C PHE A 50 -8.95 9.25 11.99
N ASP A 51 -9.56 8.27 12.65
CA ASP A 51 -9.48 8.09 14.10
C ASP A 51 -8.21 7.33 14.51
N HIS A 52 -7.70 6.46 13.64
CA HIS A 52 -6.46 5.71 13.84
C HIS A 52 -5.62 5.64 12.57
N ALA A 53 -4.30 5.68 12.72
CA ALA A 53 -3.36 5.56 11.62
C ALA A 53 -2.29 4.49 11.90
N TYR A 54 -1.95 3.74 10.86
CA TYR A 54 -0.94 2.70 10.85
C TYR A 54 -0.03 2.85 9.65
N SER A 55 1.22 2.46 9.80
CA SER A 55 2.16 2.37 8.70
C SER A 55 2.85 1.02 8.67
N SER A 56 3.22 0.57 7.48
CA SER A 56 4.28 -0.44 7.34
C SER A 56 5.51 -0.03 8.13
N THR A 57 6.35 -1.00 8.51
CA THR A 57 7.63 -0.69 9.18
C THR A 57 8.72 -0.19 8.23
N SER A 58 8.45 -0.05 6.92
CA SER A 58 9.37 0.52 5.96
C SER A 58 9.38 2.05 6.07
N GLU A 59 10.57 2.67 6.10
CA GLU A 59 10.73 4.12 6.29
C GLU A 59 9.95 4.91 5.23
N ARG A 60 10.00 4.51 3.95
CA ARG A 60 9.23 5.18 2.87
C ARG A 60 7.74 5.30 3.14
N ALA A 61 7.14 4.32 3.84
CA ALA A 61 5.72 4.36 4.20
C ALA A 61 5.49 5.27 5.41
N CYS A 62 6.39 5.22 6.40
CA CYS A 62 6.37 6.11 7.56
C CYS A 62 6.53 7.57 7.15
N ASP A 63 7.56 7.88 6.35
CA ASP A 63 7.83 9.23 5.85
C ASP A 63 6.63 9.77 5.04
N THR A 64 6.00 8.90 4.23
CA THR A 64 4.79 9.29 3.48
C THR A 64 3.66 9.67 4.42
N LEU A 65 3.42 8.89 5.48
CA LEU A 65 2.37 9.18 6.46
C LEU A 65 2.66 10.49 7.19
N GLU A 66 3.88 10.66 7.70
CA GLU A 66 4.32 11.84 8.45
C GLU A 66 4.23 13.13 7.62
N LEU A 67 4.52 13.05 6.32
CA LEU A 67 4.41 14.20 5.40
C LEU A 67 2.97 14.51 5.01
N ALA A 68 2.14 13.49 4.83
CA ALA A 68 0.73 13.67 4.45
C ALA A 68 -0.14 14.12 5.62
N PHE A 69 0.13 13.59 6.81
CA PHE A 69 -0.68 13.77 8.02
C PHE A 69 0.23 14.00 9.24
N PRO A 70 0.93 15.16 9.33
CA PRO A 70 1.99 15.40 10.31
C PRO A 70 1.52 15.35 11.77
N ASP A 71 0.25 15.61 12.02
CA ASP A 71 -0.31 15.62 13.38
C ASP A 71 -0.97 14.27 13.76
N ALA A 72 -0.97 13.28 12.86
CA ALA A 72 -1.59 11.99 13.12
C ALA A 72 -0.64 11.07 13.90
N PRO A 73 -0.95 10.70 15.15
CA PRO A 73 -0.21 9.61 15.80
C PRO A 73 -0.46 8.31 15.05
N TYR A 74 0.59 7.50 14.89
CA TYR A 74 0.46 6.23 14.17
C TYR A 74 1.28 5.11 14.80
N THR A 75 0.91 3.88 14.47
CA THR A 75 1.60 2.66 14.91
C THR A 75 2.23 1.95 13.70
N ARG A 76 3.51 1.57 13.83
CA ARG A 76 4.23 0.77 12.82
C ARG A 76 3.86 -0.70 12.95
N VAL A 77 3.43 -1.32 11.86
CA VAL A 77 2.97 -2.72 11.82
C VAL A 77 3.69 -3.49 10.72
N LYS A 78 4.45 -4.53 11.13
CA LYS A 78 5.23 -5.36 10.21
C LYS A 78 4.36 -6.08 9.17
N GLY A 79 3.14 -6.47 9.55
CA GLY A 79 2.19 -7.12 8.66
C GLY A 79 1.76 -6.29 7.45
N LEU A 80 1.95 -4.95 7.47
CA LEU A 80 1.68 -4.04 6.36
C LEU A 80 2.85 -3.90 5.37
N LYS A 81 3.98 -4.64 5.54
CA LYS A 81 5.11 -4.58 4.61
C LYS A 81 4.72 -5.06 3.20
N GLU A 82 5.51 -4.61 2.23
CA GLU A 82 5.43 -5.03 0.84
C GLU A 82 5.74 -6.53 0.69
N TRP A 83 5.55 -7.05 -0.50
CA TRP A 83 5.99 -8.37 -0.93
C TRP A 83 7.46 -8.57 -0.61
N ASN A 84 7.79 -9.65 0.07
CA ASN A 84 9.18 -10.05 0.26
C ASN A 84 9.70 -10.70 -1.02
N PHE A 85 10.63 -10.06 -1.71
CA PHE A 85 11.20 -10.58 -2.95
C PHE A 85 12.45 -11.46 -2.73
N GLY A 86 12.82 -11.72 -1.46
CA GLY A 86 13.97 -12.56 -1.13
C GLY A 86 15.26 -12.03 -1.78
N ARG A 87 15.99 -12.89 -2.50
CA ARG A 87 17.24 -12.52 -3.18
C ARG A 87 17.09 -11.51 -4.31
N PHE A 88 15.87 -11.18 -4.72
CA PHE A 88 15.59 -10.16 -5.73
C PHE A 88 15.41 -8.75 -5.15
N GLU A 89 15.53 -8.58 -3.83
CA GLU A 89 15.49 -7.25 -3.20
C GLU A 89 16.57 -6.33 -3.80
N GLY A 90 16.19 -5.13 -4.27
CA GLY A 90 17.09 -4.17 -4.93
C GLY A 90 17.47 -4.50 -6.37
N ALA A 91 17.08 -5.66 -6.91
CA ALA A 91 17.35 -6.02 -8.30
C ALA A 91 16.54 -5.16 -9.29
N SER A 92 17.00 -5.06 -10.54
CA SER A 92 16.26 -4.39 -11.61
C SER A 92 14.87 -5.03 -11.81
N GLU A 93 13.86 -4.20 -12.07
CA GLU A 93 12.53 -4.67 -12.48
C GLU A 93 12.54 -5.39 -13.83
N ASP A 94 13.57 -5.18 -14.65
CA ASP A 94 13.73 -5.89 -15.92
C ASP A 94 13.95 -7.40 -15.74
N LEU A 95 14.31 -7.82 -14.52
CA LEU A 95 14.42 -9.21 -14.12
C LEU A 95 13.11 -9.81 -13.58
N ASN A 96 12.00 -9.07 -13.64
CA ASN A 96 10.71 -9.58 -13.20
C ASN A 96 10.24 -10.72 -14.11
N PRO A 97 9.68 -11.80 -13.52
CA PRO A 97 8.92 -12.76 -14.32
C PRO A 97 7.67 -12.09 -14.90
N LYS A 98 7.03 -12.77 -15.85
CA LYS A 98 5.72 -12.32 -16.33
C LYS A 98 4.68 -12.44 -15.20
N LEU A 99 3.74 -11.50 -15.18
CA LEU A 99 2.59 -11.57 -14.26
C LEU A 99 1.63 -12.70 -14.67
N PRO A 100 0.96 -13.35 -13.69
CA PRO A 100 1.11 -13.18 -12.24
C PRO A 100 2.41 -13.81 -11.72
N TYR A 101 2.98 -13.27 -10.64
CA TYR A 101 4.24 -13.79 -10.09
C TYR A 101 4.07 -15.14 -9.37
N GLY A 102 2.89 -15.45 -8.87
CA GLY A 102 2.57 -16.71 -8.17
C GLY A 102 3.56 -16.99 -7.04
N ASP A 103 4.23 -18.12 -7.11
CA ASP A 103 5.21 -18.60 -6.13
C ASP A 103 6.67 -18.34 -6.52
N PHE A 104 6.91 -17.58 -7.61
CA PHE A 104 8.25 -17.39 -8.17
C PHE A 104 9.27 -16.95 -7.12
N PHE A 105 8.94 -15.98 -6.27
CA PHE A 105 9.90 -15.45 -5.30
C PHE A 105 10.12 -16.36 -4.08
N LYS A 106 9.23 -17.31 -3.82
CA LYS A 106 9.34 -18.25 -2.69
C LYS A 106 10.60 -19.10 -2.75
N GLN A 107 10.95 -19.60 -3.94
CA GLN A 107 12.18 -20.39 -4.15
C GLN A 107 13.47 -19.58 -3.91
N TYR A 108 13.38 -18.27 -3.86
CA TYR A 108 14.49 -17.34 -3.59
C TYR A 108 14.46 -16.73 -2.19
N GLY A 109 13.67 -17.31 -1.27
CA GLY A 109 13.56 -16.86 0.12
C GLY A 109 12.62 -15.69 0.32
N GLY A 110 11.76 -15.40 -0.66
CA GLY A 110 10.68 -14.43 -0.56
C GLY A 110 9.34 -15.08 -0.18
N GLU A 111 8.25 -14.31 -0.33
CA GLU A 111 6.87 -14.76 -0.16
C GLU A 111 6.27 -15.18 -1.51
N ASP A 112 5.30 -16.09 -1.50
CA ASP A 112 4.39 -16.26 -2.61
C ASP A 112 3.20 -15.29 -2.53
N GLU A 113 2.40 -15.27 -3.60
CA GLU A 113 1.26 -14.35 -3.73
C GLU A 113 0.17 -14.61 -2.68
N VAL A 114 -0.02 -15.86 -2.28
CA VAL A 114 -1.04 -16.25 -1.29
C VAL A 114 -0.59 -15.85 0.11
N GLU A 115 0.66 -16.15 0.47
CA GLU A 115 1.24 -15.76 1.77
C GLU A 115 1.19 -14.25 1.99
N LEU A 116 1.54 -13.45 0.96
CA LEU A 116 1.41 -11.99 1.02
C LEU A 116 -0.04 -11.56 1.27
N ARG A 117 -0.98 -12.10 0.51
CA ARG A 117 -2.40 -11.75 0.61
C ARG A 117 -2.97 -12.13 1.97
N GLU A 118 -2.70 -13.32 2.46
CA GLU A 118 -3.15 -13.80 3.76
C GLU A 118 -2.59 -12.94 4.90
N ARG A 119 -1.29 -12.60 4.85
CA ARG A 119 -0.64 -11.71 5.83
C ARG A 119 -1.29 -10.34 5.88
N LEU A 120 -1.53 -9.74 4.72
CA LEU A 120 -2.16 -8.42 4.63
C LEU A 120 -3.60 -8.45 5.15
N MET A 121 -4.41 -9.40 4.68
CA MET A 121 -5.81 -9.50 5.08
C MET A 121 -5.94 -9.80 6.58
N ALA A 122 -5.14 -10.70 7.13
CA ALA A 122 -5.12 -10.96 8.58
C ALA A 122 -4.76 -9.69 9.37
N THR A 123 -3.74 -8.95 8.90
CA THR A 123 -3.28 -7.72 9.57
C THR A 123 -4.34 -6.62 9.56
N ILE A 124 -4.95 -6.33 8.41
CA ILE A 124 -5.96 -5.27 8.34
C ILE A 124 -7.26 -5.67 9.05
N THR A 125 -7.62 -6.94 9.04
CA THR A 125 -8.77 -7.45 9.81
C THR A 125 -8.54 -7.30 11.31
N GLU A 126 -7.35 -7.66 11.82
CA GLU A 126 -7.00 -7.45 13.22
C GLU A 126 -7.08 -5.96 13.61
N ILE A 127 -6.54 -5.08 12.77
CA ILE A 127 -6.59 -3.63 12.98
C ILE A 127 -8.04 -3.16 13.04
N MET A 128 -8.85 -3.50 12.04
CA MET A 128 -10.24 -3.01 11.92
C MET A 128 -11.20 -3.55 12.99
N ARG A 129 -10.86 -4.69 13.61
CA ARG A 129 -11.65 -5.24 14.73
C ARG A 129 -11.37 -4.60 16.09
N ARG A 130 -10.41 -3.69 16.18
CA ARG A 130 -10.12 -2.98 17.44
C ARG A 130 -11.25 -2.01 17.79
N PRO A 131 -11.63 -1.88 19.07
CA PRO A 131 -12.63 -0.90 19.47
C PRO A 131 -12.27 0.52 19.06
N GLY A 132 -13.25 1.30 18.56
CA GLY A 132 -13.05 2.70 18.14
C GLY A 132 -12.40 2.90 16.78
N HIS A 133 -12.19 1.83 15.99
CA HIS A 133 -11.63 1.90 14.65
C HIS A 133 -12.75 2.05 13.61
N GLU A 134 -13.26 3.28 13.45
CA GLU A 134 -14.36 3.58 12.52
C GLU A 134 -13.85 4.12 11.18
N SER A 135 -12.72 4.85 11.19
CA SER A 135 -12.07 5.43 10.02
C SER A 135 -10.55 5.30 10.13
N VAL A 136 -9.97 4.29 9.51
CA VAL A 136 -8.58 3.89 9.72
C VAL A 136 -7.74 4.12 8.47
N LEU A 137 -6.57 4.76 8.64
CA LEU A 137 -5.55 4.87 7.60
C LEU A 137 -4.48 3.78 7.80
N CYS A 138 -4.16 3.04 6.74
CA CYS A 138 -3.00 2.16 6.67
C CYS A 138 -2.09 2.57 5.51
N VAL A 139 -0.86 3.04 5.78
CA VAL A 139 0.11 3.35 4.72
C VAL A 139 1.00 2.14 4.47
N SER A 140 1.02 1.70 3.21
CA SER A 140 1.63 0.46 2.76
C SER A 140 2.26 0.64 1.36
N HIS A 141 2.11 -0.33 0.44
CA HIS A 141 2.92 -0.44 -0.77
C HIS A 141 2.08 -0.83 -2.00
N GLY A 142 2.72 -0.85 -3.18
CA GLY A 142 2.03 -1.04 -4.45
C GLY A 142 1.52 -2.46 -4.68
N ALA A 143 2.36 -3.48 -4.52
CA ALA A 143 1.92 -4.87 -4.68
C ALA A 143 1.00 -5.29 -3.53
N ALA A 144 1.26 -4.78 -2.31
CA ALA A 144 0.35 -4.95 -1.16
C ALA A 144 -1.06 -4.44 -1.48
N THR A 145 -1.19 -3.20 -2.01
CA THR A 145 -2.49 -2.65 -2.43
C THR A 145 -3.16 -3.53 -3.48
N ALA A 146 -2.40 -4.00 -4.47
CA ALA A 146 -2.93 -4.89 -5.51
C ALA A 146 -3.45 -6.22 -4.93
N GLN A 147 -2.78 -6.79 -3.93
CA GLN A 147 -3.23 -8.02 -3.30
C GLN A 147 -4.46 -7.82 -2.40
N VAL A 148 -4.56 -6.69 -1.69
CA VAL A 148 -5.77 -6.34 -0.95
C VAL A 148 -6.95 -6.17 -1.90
N MET A 149 -6.77 -5.50 -3.06
CA MET A 149 -7.82 -5.37 -4.08
C MET A 149 -8.29 -6.74 -4.58
N ARG A 150 -7.36 -7.66 -4.90
CA ARG A 150 -7.73 -9.03 -5.32
C ARG A 150 -8.50 -9.79 -4.26
N ALA A 151 -8.13 -9.62 -2.98
CA ALA A 151 -8.83 -10.26 -1.88
C ALA A 151 -10.31 -9.84 -1.79
N VAL A 152 -10.63 -8.62 -2.22
CA VAL A 152 -12.01 -8.09 -2.25
C VAL A 152 -12.67 -8.18 -3.64
N GLY A 153 -12.13 -9.02 -4.53
CA GLY A 153 -12.72 -9.32 -5.84
C GLY A 153 -12.47 -8.28 -6.93
N VAL A 154 -11.53 -7.36 -6.73
CA VAL A 154 -11.14 -6.35 -7.73
C VAL A 154 -9.81 -6.71 -8.37
N GLU A 155 -9.78 -6.88 -9.71
CA GLU A 155 -8.54 -7.20 -10.43
C GLU A 155 -7.79 -5.92 -10.82
N PRO A 156 -6.61 -5.65 -10.19
CA PRO A 156 -5.87 -4.42 -10.45
C PRO A 156 -5.36 -4.30 -11.89
N LEU A 157 -5.13 -5.41 -12.58
CA LEU A 157 -4.71 -5.41 -13.99
C LEU A 157 -5.84 -4.95 -14.93
N GLY A 158 -7.10 -5.05 -14.50
CA GLY A 158 -8.27 -4.54 -15.21
C GLY A 158 -8.47 -3.03 -15.08
N LEU A 159 -7.74 -2.35 -14.20
CA LEU A 159 -7.84 -0.90 -14.05
C LEU A 159 -7.29 -0.17 -15.28
N LYS A 160 -7.94 0.92 -15.67
CA LYS A 160 -7.48 1.81 -16.75
C LYS A 160 -6.08 2.36 -16.50
N ASN A 161 -5.79 2.71 -15.26
CA ASN A 161 -4.51 3.24 -14.82
C ASN A 161 -3.80 2.28 -13.86
N ARG A 162 -2.48 2.30 -13.85
CA ARG A 162 -1.67 1.63 -12.82
C ARG A 162 -1.92 2.28 -11.46
N ILE A 163 -1.81 1.52 -10.38
CA ILE A 163 -1.84 2.05 -9.01
C ILE A 163 -0.60 2.96 -8.83
N GLY A 164 -0.81 4.26 -8.79
CA GLY A 164 0.24 5.27 -8.65
C GLY A 164 0.77 5.37 -7.22
N ASN A 165 1.86 6.13 -7.03
CA ASN A 165 2.29 6.50 -5.69
C ASN A 165 1.20 7.34 -5.00
N CYS A 166 1.06 7.22 -3.70
CA CYS A 166 0.01 7.85 -2.90
C CYS A 166 -1.43 7.49 -3.34
N ALA A 167 -1.63 6.46 -4.18
CA ALA A 167 -2.98 5.94 -4.42
C ALA A 167 -3.57 5.40 -3.11
N MET A 168 -4.84 5.66 -2.87
CA MET A 168 -5.55 5.29 -1.65
C MET A 168 -6.80 4.48 -2.00
N LEU A 169 -6.79 3.22 -1.61
CA LEU A 169 -7.91 2.30 -1.71
C LEU A 169 -8.86 2.53 -0.54
N GLU A 170 -10.13 2.73 -0.81
CA GLU A 170 -11.19 2.82 0.20
C GLU A 170 -11.97 1.52 0.25
N LEU A 171 -12.09 0.94 1.44
CA LEU A 171 -12.87 -0.25 1.72
C LEU A 171 -13.84 -0.01 2.87
N ASP A 172 -15.06 -0.51 2.74
CA ASP A 172 -15.99 -0.66 3.86
C ASP A 172 -15.71 -1.98 4.59
N PHE A 173 -15.86 -1.98 5.92
CA PHE A 173 -15.71 -3.16 6.77
C PHE A 173 -16.94 -3.33 7.65
N ASP A 174 -17.58 -4.50 7.58
CA ASP A 174 -18.81 -4.83 8.33
C ASP A 174 -18.55 -5.54 9.67
N GLY A 175 -17.29 -5.74 10.05
CA GLY A 175 -16.83 -6.52 11.21
C GLY A 175 -16.27 -7.90 10.82
N GLU A 176 -16.51 -8.32 9.59
CA GLU A 176 -16.11 -9.64 9.09
C GLU A 176 -15.48 -9.55 7.68
N ASN A 177 -16.11 -8.81 6.77
CA ASN A 177 -15.74 -8.72 5.37
C ASN A 177 -15.41 -7.30 4.95
N PHE A 178 -14.49 -7.18 3.98
CA PHE A 178 -14.18 -5.94 3.30
C PHE A 178 -14.92 -5.86 1.96
N THR A 179 -15.46 -4.68 1.66
CA THR A 179 -16.10 -4.37 0.37
C THR A 179 -15.40 -3.19 -0.29
N TYR A 180 -15.05 -3.32 -1.56
CA TYR A 180 -14.47 -2.25 -2.35
C TYR A 180 -15.45 -1.08 -2.49
N VAL A 181 -14.96 0.14 -2.24
CA VAL A 181 -15.70 1.40 -2.43
C VAL A 181 -15.11 2.21 -3.57
N ASP A 182 -13.84 2.61 -3.47
CA ASP A 182 -13.18 3.47 -4.45
C ASP A 182 -11.65 3.27 -4.46
N LEU A 183 -11.02 3.74 -5.52
CA LEU A 183 -9.57 3.89 -5.61
C LEU A 183 -9.25 5.33 -6.02
N PHE A 184 -8.92 6.17 -5.05
CA PHE A 184 -8.37 7.49 -5.31
C PHE A 184 -6.92 7.37 -5.80
N ASN A 185 -6.66 7.66 -7.07
CA ASN A 185 -5.38 7.38 -7.74
C ASN A 185 -4.85 8.61 -8.49
N PRO A 186 -4.46 9.69 -7.77
CA PRO A 186 -4.11 10.98 -8.38
C PRO A 186 -2.87 10.92 -9.28
N TYR A 187 -1.98 9.97 -9.05
CA TYR A 187 -0.74 9.78 -9.81
C TYR A 187 -0.72 8.47 -10.61
N GLY A 188 -1.87 7.90 -10.88
CA GLY A 188 -1.99 6.72 -11.73
C GLY A 188 -1.63 7.03 -13.18
N THR A 189 -0.76 6.21 -13.78
CA THR A 189 -0.39 6.32 -15.21
C THR A 189 -1.19 5.33 -16.05
N PRO A 190 -1.54 5.67 -17.30
CA PRO A 190 -2.20 4.74 -18.20
C PRO A 190 -1.42 3.43 -18.34
N ARG A 191 -2.12 2.32 -18.59
CA ARG A 191 -1.50 1.07 -19.03
C ARG A 191 -1.28 1.14 -20.53
N GLU A 192 -0.08 0.83 -20.96
CA GLU A 192 0.26 0.64 -22.38
C GLU A 192 -0.31 -0.69 -22.89
#